data_cd6d6fe833d98aceaf359b475ff4022f
#
_entry.id   cd6d6fe833d98aceaf359b475ff4022f
#
_cell.length_a   1.000
_cell.length_b   1.000
_cell.length_c   1.000
_cell.angle_alpha   90.00
_cell.angle_beta   90.00
_cell.angle_gamma   90.00
#
_symmetry.space_group_name_H-M   'P 1'
#
loop_
_entity.id
_entity.type
_entity.pdbx_description
1 polymer ?
#
loop_
_entity_poly.entity_id
_entity_poly.type
_entity_poly.pdbx_seq_one_letter_code
_entity_poly.pdbx_strand_id
1 'polypeptide(L)'
;MTAVDEWTALLAEAGELTPEAVSRLVDAHGDRGQRAIEAVGESRVKGYRDFTVVVGHDDEYIVEDGGCTCADSEYNLDADDPDQLCWHVIAAHVAEAIDAVDHHDMWYSDVRDFL
;
A
#
# COMPACT_ATOMS: atom_id res chain seq x y z
N MET A 1 15.61 6.89 11.55
CA MET A 1 15.13 5.95 10.52
C MET A 1 13.90 5.22 11.03
N THR A 2 12.83 5.19 10.27
CA THR A 2 11.59 4.52 10.69
C THR A 2 11.56 3.06 10.25
N ALA A 3 10.64 2.26 10.82
CA ALA A 3 10.43 0.88 10.38
C ALA A 3 10.04 0.84 8.90
N VAL A 4 9.24 1.82 8.45
CA VAL A 4 8.84 1.95 7.05
C VAL A 4 10.06 2.14 6.15
N ASP A 5 11.01 2.99 6.54
CA ASP A 5 12.24 3.20 5.78
C ASP A 5 13.07 1.92 5.68
N GLU A 6 13.13 1.14 6.76
CA GLU A 6 13.90 -0.09 6.80
C GLU A 6 13.37 -1.15 5.83
N TRP A 7 12.07 -1.49 5.92
CA TRP A 7 11.53 -2.52 5.04
C TRP A 7 11.39 -2.03 3.59
N THR A 8 11.16 -0.73 3.39
CA THR A 8 11.12 -0.14 2.04
C THR A 8 12.48 -0.28 1.36
N ALA A 9 13.57 0.03 2.08
CA ALA A 9 14.93 -0.12 1.54
C ALA A 9 15.25 -1.57 1.18
N LEU A 10 14.85 -2.52 2.02
CA LEU A 10 15.06 -3.95 1.75
C LEU A 10 14.32 -4.39 0.48
N LEU A 11 13.08 -3.95 0.32
CA LEU A 11 12.28 -4.28 -0.86
C LEU A 11 12.85 -3.66 -2.13
N ALA A 12 13.24 -2.39 -2.06
CA ALA A 12 13.80 -1.68 -3.22
C ALA A 12 15.11 -2.32 -3.67
N GLU A 13 15.95 -2.74 -2.74
CA GLU A 13 17.23 -3.41 -3.03
C GLU A 13 17.02 -4.78 -3.67
N ALA A 14 16.08 -5.57 -3.16
CA ALA A 14 15.80 -6.92 -3.64
C ALA A 14 14.93 -6.93 -4.91
N GLY A 15 14.07 -5.94 -5.08
CA GLY A 15 13.08 -5.88 -6.16
C GLY A 15 11.95 -6.90 -6.03
N GLU A 16 11.82 -7.53 -4.85
CA GLU A 16 10.80 -8.54 -4.58
C GLU A 16 10.55 -8.68 -3.08
N LEU A 17 9.48 -9.38 -2.71
CA LEU A 17 9.17 -9.70 -1.31
C LEU A 17 10.04 -10.86 -0.83
N THR A 18 11.16 -10.51 -0.19
CA THR A 18 12.05 -11.51 0.42
C THR A 18 11.52 -11.92 1.81
N PRO A 19 11.90 -13.11 2.32
CA PRO A 19 11.52 -13.51 3.68
C PRO A 19 11.96 -12.51 4.76
N GLU A 20 13.13 -11.90 4.62
CA GLU A 20 13.61 -10.88 5.56
C GLU A 20 12.74 -9.63 5.55
N ALA A 21 12.40 -9.12 4.36
CA ALA A 21 11.56 -7.93 4.22
C ALA A 21 10.15 -8.19 4.76
N VAL A 22 9.58 -9.35 4.45
CA VAL A 22 8.26 -9.76 4.94
C VAL A 22 8.26 -9.83 6.46
N SER A 23 9.28 -10.44 7.06
CA SER A 23 9.41 -10.55 8.52
C SER A 23 9.44 -9.18 9.18
N ARG A 24 10.23 -8.25 8.66
CA ARG A 24 10.32 -6.89 9.21
C ARG A 24 9.02 -6.12 9.07
N LEU A 25 8.35 -6.28 7.94
CA LEU A 25 7.07 -5.62 7.67
C LEU A 25 5.98 -6.11 8.61
N VAL A 26 5.87 -7.42 8.81
CA VAL A 26 4.89 -8.02 9.72
C VAL A 26 5.21 -7.68 11.17
N ASP A 27 6.50 -7.69 11.56
CA ASP A 27 6.91 -7.29 12.91
C ASP A 27 6.54 -5.83 13.22
N ALA A 28 6.65 -4.95 12.22
CA ALA A 28 6.34 -3.54 12.39
C ALA A 28 4.83 -3.24 12.39
N HIS A 29 4.05 -3.94 11.58
CA HIS A 29 2.65 -3.59 11.30
C HIS A 29 1.62 -4.68 11.64
N GLY A 30 2.06 -5.90 11.95
CA GLY A 30 1.18 -7.01 12.32
C GLY A 30 0.22 -7.38 11.20
N ASP A 31 -1.06 -7.52 11.52
CA ASP A 31 -2.11 -7.92 10.57
C ASP A 31 -2.23 -6.97 9.38
N ARG A 32 -1.98 -5.68 9.59
CA ARG A 32 -1.98 -4.70 8.51
C ARG A 32 -0.91 -5.01 7.48
N GLY A 33 0.27 -5.43 7.93
CA GLY A 33 1.36 -5.85 7.05
C GLY A 33 1.00 -7.11 6.25
N GLN A 34 0.38 -8.09 6.89
CA GLN A 34 -0.06 -9.32 6.23
C GLN A 34 -1.11 -9.04 5.14
N ARG A 35 -2.10 -8.20 5.44
CA ARG A 35 -3.12 -7.80 4.48
C ARG A 35 -2.52 -7.08 3.28
N ALA A 36 -1.55 -6.22 3.53
CA ALA A 36 -0.85 -5.49 2.47
C ALA A 36 -0.12 -6.45 1.53
N ILE A 37 0.58 -7.43 2.07
CA ILE A 37 1.30 -8.44 1.28
C ILE A 37 0.33 -9.24 0.42
N GLU A 38 -0.81 -9.65 0.97
CA GLU A 38 -1.84 -10.37 0.23
C GLU A 38 -2.38 -9.54 -0.94
N ALA A 39 -2.66 -8.25 -0.70
CA ALA A 39 -3.16 -7.36 -1.73
C ALA A 39 -2.17 -7.19 -2.87
N VAL A 40 -0.88 -7.05 -2.56
CA VAL A 40 0.19 -6.96 -3.56
C VAL A 40 0.28 -8.27 -4.36
N GLY A 41 0.25 -9.41 -3.66
CA GLY A 41 0.30 -10.73 -4.30
C GLY A 41 -0.88 -11.01 -5.23
N GLU A 42 -2.02 -10.40 -4.96
CA GLU A 42 -3.23 -10.53 -5.78
C GLU A 42 -3.35 -9.41 -6.84
N SER A 43 -2.33 -8.58 -7.00
CA SER A 43 -2.31 -7.46 -7.95
C SER A 43 -3.43 -6.46 -7.73
N ARG A 44 -3.77 -6.21 -6.47
CA ARG A 44 -4.85 -5.28 -6.11
C ARG A 44 -4.41 -3.83 -5.94
N VAL A 45 -3.11 -3.53 -6.11
CA VAL A 45 -2.60 -2.15 -6.11
C VAL A 45 -2.54 -1.67 -7.55
N LYS A 46 -3.34 -0.67 -7.88
CA LYS A 46 -3.49 -0.15 -9.24
C LYS A 46 -3.05 1.31 -9.32
N GLY A 47 -2.24 1.63 -10.33
CA GLY A 47 -1.79 3.00 -10.57
C GLY A 47 -2.51 3.61 -11.76
N TYR A 48 -3.22 4.71 -11.52
CA TYR A 48 -3.87 5.51 -12.55
C TYR A 48 -3.12 6.82 -12.73
N ARG A 49 -3.46 7.61 -13.73
CA ARG A 49 -2.79 8.89 -13.99
C ARG A 49 -2.96 9.89 -12.85
N ASP A 50 -4.10 9.86 -12.18
CA ASP A 50 -4.44 10.78 -11.09
C ASP A 50 -4.19 10.19 -9.70
N PHE A 51 -4.43 8.89 -9.49
CA PHE A 51 -4.35 8.29 -8.16
C PHE A 51 -3.77 6.88 -8.16
N THR A 52 -3.21 6.48 -7.01
CA THR A 52 -2.95 5.08 -6.70
C THR A 52 -4.15 4.55 -5.92
N VAL A 53 -4.66 3.40 -6.33
CA VAL A 53 -5.87 2.81 -5.76
C VAL A 53 -5.57 1.40 -5.28
N VAL A 54 -6.03 1.06 -4.08
CA VAL A 54 -5.95 -0.29 -3.54
C VAL A 54 -7.37 -0.87 -3.49
N VAL A 55 -7.55 -2.00 -4.15
CA VAL A 55 -8.86 -2.66 -4.24
C VAL A 55 -9.05 -3.58 -3.05
N GLY A 56 -10.06 -3.31 -2.23
CA GLY A 56 -10.50 -4.18 -1.15
C GLY A 56 -11.53 -5.20 -1.63
N HIS A 57 -12.15 -5.92 -0.70
CA HIS A 57 -13.18 -6.91 -1.05
C HIS A 57 -14.48 -6.25 -1.48
N ASP A 58 -14.87 -5.15 -0.86
CA ASP A 58 -16.13 -4.46 -1.10
C ASP A 58 -15.96 -3.07 -1.70
N ASP A 59 -14.82 -2.43 -1.46
CA ASP A 59 -14.57 -1.04 -1.83
C ASP A 59 -13.17 -0.86 -2.41
N GLU A 60 -12.99 0.25 -3.11
CA GLU A 60 -11.69 0.72 -3.56
C GLU A 60 -11.27 1.91 -2.71
N TYR A 61 -9.98 2.01 -2.40
CA TYR A 61 -9.42 3.06 -1.55
C TYR A 61 -8.34 3.83 -2.29
N ILE A 62 -8.44 5.15 -2.25
CA ILE A 62 -7.45 6.05 -2.85
C ILE A 62 -6.32 6.28 -1.84
N VAL A 63 -5.09 6.05 -2.28
CA VAL A 63 -3.87 6.33 -1.51
C VAL A 63 -3.15 7.50 -2.15
N GLU A 64 -2.94 8.56 -1.40
CA GLU A 64 -2.30 9.78 -1.88
C GLU A 64 -1.46 10.39 -0.77
N ASP A 65 -0.20 10.73 -1.09
CA ASP A 65 0.74 11.39 -0.16
C ASP A 65 0.86 10.70 1.20
N GLY A 66 0.85 9.36 1.22
CA GLY A 66 0.94 8.59 2.44
C GLY A 66 -0.35 8.50 3.25
N GLY A 67 -1.45 9.04 2.72
CA GLY A 67 -2.77 8.97 3.33
C GLY A 67 -3.70 8.03 2.56
N CYS A 68 -4.80 7.67 3.20
CA CYS A 68 -5.80 6.78 2.63
C CYS A 68 -7.20 7.24 3.03
N THR A 69 -8.18 6.97 2.17
CA THR A 69 -9.58 7.32 2.42
C THR A 69 -10.31 6.34 3.34
N CYS A 70 -9.63 5.30 3.85
CA CYS A 70 -10.26 4.30 4.70
C CYS A 70 -10.51 4.81 6.13
N ALA A 71 -11.51 4.21 6.80
CA ALA A 71 -11.85 4.56 8.17
C ALA A 71 -10.74 4.23 9.18
N ASP A 72 -9.98 3.17 8.95
CA ASP A 72 -8.86 2.78 9.81
C ASP A 72 -7.79 3.89 9.87
N SER A 73 -7.48 4.48 8.73
CA SER A 73 -6.51 5.59 8.64
C SER A 73 -7.02 6.85 9.36
N GLU A 74 -8.33 7.10 9.29
CA GLU A 74 -8.93 8.28 9.89
C GLU A 74 -9.11 8.17 11.41
N TYR A 75 -9.54 7.01 11.91
CA TYR A 75 -9.97 6.86 13.30
C TYR A 75 -9.01 6.11 14.22
N ASN A 76 -8.18 5.22 13.67
CA ASN A 76 -7.38 4.31 14.48
C ASN A 76 -5.88 4.58 14.45
N LEU A 77 -5.42 5.47 13.57
CA LEU A 77 -4.00 5.74 13.38
C LEU A 77 -3.65 7.17 13.75
N ASP A 78 -2.44 7.33 14.32
CA ASP A 78 -1.89 8.65 14.63
C ASP A 78 -1.22 9.21 13.38
N ALA A 79 -1.76 10.29 12.82
CA ALA A 79 -1.25 10.93 11.62
C ALA A 79 0.17 11.50 11.80
N ASP A 80 0.58 11.77 13.03
CA ASP A 80 1.90 12.30 13.35
C ASP A 80 2.97 11.22 13.47
N ASP A 81 2.58 9.94 13.54
CA ASP A 81 3.50 8.82 13.63
C ASP A 81 3.70 8.20 12.24
N PRO A 82 4.91 8.32 11.64
CA PRO A 82 5.15 7.82 10.29
C PRO A 82 5.10 6.29 10.16
N ASP A 83 5.13 5.57 11.28
CA ASP A 83 5.05 4.10 11.28
C ASP A 83 3.61 3.59 11.45
N GLN A 84 2.66 4.47 11.75
CA GLN A 84 1.23 4.10 11.85
C GLN A 84 0.54 4.30 10.50
N LEU A 85 0.52 3.24 9.70
CA LEU A 85 -0.07 3.24 8.37
C LEU A 85 -1.18 2.19 8.28
N CYS A 86 -2.25 2.49 7.54
CA CYS A 86 -3.25 1.47 7.22
C CYS A 86 -2.68 0.48 6.20
N TRP A 87 -3.31 -0.69 6.08
CA TRP A 87 -2.79 -1.71 5.17
C TRP A 87 -2.81 -1.28 3.70
N HIS A 88 -3.72 -0.37 3.31
CA HIS A 88 -3.78 0.16 1.95
C HIS A 88 -2.53 0.98 1.61
N VAL A 89 -2.11 1.84 2.52
CA VAL A 89 -0.89 2.65 2.35
C VAL A 89 0.35 1.75 2.33
N ILE A 90 0.41 0.76 3.22
CA ILE A 90 1.51 -0.21 3.25
C ILE A 90 1.57 -0.97 1.92
N ALA A 91 0.42 -1.44 1.41
CA ALA A 91 0.35 -2.14 0.13
C ALA A 91 0.87 -1.28 -1.03
N ALA A 92 0.48 -0.01 -1.07
CA ALA A 92 0.96 0.93 -2.09
C ALA A 92 2.48 1.09 -2.04
N HIS A 93 3.05 1.28 -0.85
CA HIS A 93 4.50 1.41 -0.67
C HIS A 93 5.25 0.13 -1.08
N VAL A 94 4.74 -1.04 -0.69
CA VAL A 94 5.33 -2.32 -1.06
C VAL A 94 5.32 -2.49 -2.58
N ALA A 95 4.16 -2.28 -3.20
CA ALA A 95 4.02 -2.45 -4.65
C ALA A 95 4.94 -1.50 -5.43
N GLU A 96 5.06 -0.26 -4.99
CA GLU A 96 5.96 0.71 -5.61
C GLU A 96 7.43 0.28 -5.47
N ALA A 97 7.82 -0.21 -4.30
CA ALA A 97 9.19 -0.61 -4.02
C ALA A 97 9.66 -1.80 -4.88
N ILE A 98 8.75 -2.73 -5.20
CA ILE A 98 9.08 -3.93 -5.99
C ILE A 98 8.52 -3.88 -7.42
N ASP A 99 8.04 -2.72 -7.85
CA ASP A 99 7.46 -2.51 -9.18
C ASP A 99 6.32 -3.48 -9.48
N ALA A 100 5.43 -3.67 -8.51
CA ALA A 100 4.26 -4.55 -8.60
C ALA A 100 2.94 -3.80 -8.73
N VAL A 101 2.99 -2.51 -9.01
CA VAL A 101 1.79 -1.70 -9.27
C VAL A 101 1.24 -2.06 -10.65
N ASP A 102 -0.06 -2.35 -10.70
CA ASP A 102 -0.76 -2.60 -11.96
C ASP A 102 -1.11 -1.26 -12.59
N HIS A 103 -0.30 -0.81 -13.54
CA HIS A 103 -0.44 0.50 -14.16
C HIS A 103 -1.51 0.54 -15.24
N HIS A 104 -2.38 1.54 -15.17
CA HIS A 104 -3.42 1.81 -16.15
C HIS A 104 -3.23 3.22 -16.71
N ASP A 105 -3.04 3.33 -18.03
CA ASP A 105 -2.85 4.61 -18.71
C ASP A 105 -4.20 5.30 -18.93
N MET A 106 -4.88 5.60 -17.83
CA MET A 106 -6.19 6.27 -17.83
C MET A 106 -6.39 7.01 -16.51
N TRP A 107 -7.38 7.87 -16.46
CA TRP A 107 -7.76 8.60 -15.27
C TRP A 107 -8.71 7.76 -14.41
N TYR A 108 -8.42 7.67 -13.12
CA TYR A 108 -9.31 6.95 -12.20
C TYR A 108 -10.72 7.53 -12.17
N SER A 109 -10.83 8.86 -12.27
CA SER A 109 -12.12 9.55 -12.34
C SER A 109 -12.98 9.08 -13.52
N ASP A 110 -12.36 8.74 -14.66
CA ASP A 110 -13.07 8.19 -15.82
C ASP A 110 -13.53 6.76 -15.58
N VAL A 111 -12.69 5.93 -14.98
CA VAL A 111 -13.03 4.54 -14.62
C VAL A 111 -14.19 4.52 -13.63
N ARG A 112 -14.15 5.39 -12.64
CA ARG A 112 -15.15 5.50 -11.59
C ARG A 112 -16.55 5.81 -12.16
N ASP A 113 -16.63 6.55 -13.26
CA ASP A 113 -17.91 6.89 -13.90
C ASP A 113 -18.60 5.66 -14.51
N PHE A 114 -17.88 4.57 -14.73
CA PHE A 114 -18.43 3.32 -15.26
C PHE A 114 -18.85 2.33 -14.16
N LEU A 115 -18.56 2.64 -12.92
CA LEU A 115 -18.92 1.83 -11.76
C LEU A 115 -20.19 2.36 -11.11
#